data_23377ec5a46feb9dcf38ce18d328f548
#
_entry.id   23377ec5a46feb9dcf38ce18d328f548
#
_cell.length_a   1.000
_cell.length_b   1.000
_cell.length_c   1.000
_cell.angle_alpha   90.00
_cell.angle_beta   90.00
_cell.angle_gamma   90.00
#
_symmetry.space_group_name_H-M   'P 1'
#
loop_
_entity.id
_entity.type
_entity.pdbx_description
1 polymer ?
#
loop_
_entity_poly.entity_id
_entity_poly.type
_entity_poly.pdbx_seq_one_letter_code
_entity_poly.pdbx_strand_id
1 'polypeptide(L)'
;MTWHPKSEFIRVMIERGFLADCTDYQALDDALIAGVVPAYIGFDATAKSLHVGSLIQIMMLRWLQKSGHKPIVLMGGGTTKVGDPSFRADERPLLTPGQIDDNIAGIKQVFTSYVTFGDGEKDAVMVNNAEWLDDLNYLEFLRDIGRHFSVNRMLAFESVKSRLDREQSLSFLEFNYMILQAYDFLELNRRYGCLLQMGGSDQWGNIINGIDLTRRVLDNQIFGLTSPLLTTSDGKKMGKSLDGAVWLNADMRSPYEFWQFWRNTTDADVGRFLKLYTELPVEECDRLGALEGAEINDAKIRLANEVTTLAHGAEAAATAEATAREVFEKGGMGDDLPTLKLSAADVGDGISIVQLIVKSGLAKSGKDAKRLINENGAKMNDEALDNAGLLLQASDLTDAIKLSAGKKRHALVILEG
;
A
#
# COMPACT_ATOMS: atom_id res chain seq x y z
N MET A 1 13.30 -35.15 -7.02
CA MET A 1 14.22 -34.09 -7.49
C MET A 1 13.70 -32.79 -6.93
N THR A 2 14.48 -32.08 -6.15
CA THR A 2 14.13 -30.72 -5.72
C THR A 2 14.23 -29.82 -6.95
N TRP A 3 13.09 -29.27 -7.41
CA TRP A 3 13.08 -28.29 -8.48
C TRP A 3 13.82 -27.02 -8.03
N HIS A 4 14.69 -26.50 -8.89
CA HIS A 4 15.40 -25.25 -8.66
C HIS A 4 15.06 -24.27 -9.78
N PRO A 5 14.57 -23.04 -9.46
CA PRO A 5 14.24 -22.05 -10.46
C PRO A 5 15.49 -21.61 -11.23
N LYS A 6 15.33 -21.43 -12.54
CA LYS A 6 16.40 -20.94 -13.42
C LYS A 6 16.23 -19.46 -13.74
N SER A 7 14.96 -18.97 -13.79
CA SER A 7 14.67 -17.57 -14.02
C SER A 7 15.04 -16.72 -12.81
N GLU A 8 15.53 -15.50 -13.06
CA GLU A 8 15.87 -14.56 -12.02
C GLU A 8 14.63 -14.17 -11.21
N PHE A 9 13.50 -13.91 -11.89
CA PHE A 9 12.28 -13.49 -11.23
C PHE A 9 11.81 -14.49 -10.17
N ILE A 10 11.71 -15.77 -10.50
CA ILE A 10 11.25 -16.80 -9.53
C ILE A 10 12.25 -16.97 -8.39
N ARG A 11 13.57 -16.91 -8.66
CA ARG A 11 14.58 -16.94 -7.59
C ARG A 11 14.37 -15.78 -6.61
N VAL A 12 14.22 -14.56 -7.10
CA VAL A 12 13.98 -13.37 -6.28
C VAL A 12 12.69 -13.51 -5.48
N MET A 13 11.61 -14.02 -6.08
CA MET A 13 10.33 -14.24 -5.38
C MET A 13 10.48 -15.22 -4.20
N ILE A 14 11.27 -16.28 -4.38
CA ILE A 14 11.53 -17.27 -3.33
C ILE A 14 12.46 -16.72 -2.25
N GLU A 15 13.63 -16.20 -2.64
CA GLU A 15 14.69 -15.77 -1.71
C GLU A 15 14.24 -14.60 -0.83
N ARG A 16 13.40 -13.73 -1.37
CA ARG A 16 12.86 -12.57 -0.63
C ARG A 16 11.58 -12.84 0.14
N GLY A 17 10.94 -14.01 -0.10
CA GLY A 17 9.71 -14.39 0.61
C GLY A 17 8.44 -13.79 0.02
N PHE A 18 8.42 -13.47 -1.28
CA PHE A 18 7.22 -13.02 -1.98
C PHE A 18 6.28 -14.14 -2.38
N LEU A 19 6.73 -15.39 -2.35
CA LEU A 19 5.98 -16.49 -2.92
C LEU A 19 5.09 -17.19 -1.89
N ALA A 20 3.77 -17.25 -2.16
CA ALA A 20 2.82 -18.08 -1.43
C ALA A 20 2.40 -19.28 -2.30
N ASP A 21 1.72 -19.03 -3.41
CA ASP A 21 1.21 -20.05 -4.32
C ASP A 21 1.53 -19.70 -5.78
N CYS A 22 1.67 -20.73 -6.61
CA CYS A 22 1.79 -20.60 -8.06
C CYS A 22 1.06 -21.76 -8.74
N THR A 23 0.40 -21.48 -9.85
CA THR A 23 -0.38 -22.50 -10.58
C THR A 23 0.47 -23.57 -11.23
N ASP A 24 1.65 -23.21 -11.74
CA ASP A 24 2.63 -24.15 -12.33
C ASP A 24 4.01 -23.51 -12.31
N TYR A 25 4.83 -23.89 -11.32
CA TYR A 25 6.17 -23.33 -11.14
C TYR A 25 7.11 -23.60 -12.31
N GLN A 26 7.08 -24.84 -12.84
CA GLN A 26 8.01 -25.24 -13.89
C GLN A 26 7.68 -24.55 -15.21
N ALA A 27 6.41 -24.58 -15.61
CA ALA A 27 6.01 -23.99 -16.87
C ALA A 27 6.15 -22.44 -16.85
N LEU A 28 5.90 -21.80 -15.71
CA LEU A 28 6.14 -20.36 -15.55
C LEU A 28 7.64 -20.03 -15.64
N ASP A 29 8.49 -20.80 -14.96
CA ASP A 29 9.95 -20.62 -15.00
C ASP A 29 10.50 -20.79 -16.43
N ASP A 30 10.03 -21.81 -17.15
CA ASP A 30 10.40 -22.03 -18.55
C ASP A 30 9.92 -20.87 -19.46
N ALA A 31 8.73 -20.32 -19.25
CA ALA A 31 8.22 -19.16 -19.97
C ALA A 31 9.05 -17.90 -19.72
N LEU A 32 9.44 -17.66 -18.46
CA LEU A 32 10.28 -16.52 -18.08
C LEU A 32 11.71 -16.60 -18.67
N ILE A 33 12.22 -17.81 -18.90
CA ILE A 33 13.52 -17.99 -19.57
C ILE A 33 13.39 -17.82 -21.08
N ALA A 34 12.27 -18.25 -21.66
CA ALA A 34 12.06 -18.22 -23.11
C ALA A 34 11.95 -16.79 -23.69
N GLY A 35 11.55 -15.80 -22.89
CA GLY A 35 11.42 -14.44 -23.35
C GLY A 35 10.83 -13.46 -22.34
N VAL A 36 10.45 -12.27 -22.82
CA VAL A 36 9.80 -11.25 -22.00
C VAL A 36 8.36 -11.69 -21.72
N VAL A 37 8.02 -11.84 -20.45
CA VAL A 37 6.67 -12.18 -19.98
C VAL A 37 5.97 -10.90 -19.51
N PRO A 38 4.86 -10.49 -20.18
CA PRO A 38 3.98 -9.47 -19.63
C PRO A 38 3.19 -10.07 -18.45
N ALA A 39 3.22 -9.37 -17.30
CA ALA A 39 2.50 -9.79 -16.10
C ALA A 39 1.82 -8.60 -15.43
N TYR A 40 0.66 -8.83 -14.80
CA TYR A 40 -0.12 -7.76 -14.22
C TYR A 40 -0.50 -7.97 -12.76
N ILE A 41 -0.76 -6.85 -12.10
CA ILE A 41 -1.49 -6.75 -10.84
C ILE A 41 -2.57 -5.69 -11.01
N GLY A 42 -3.79 -5.97 -10.54
CA GLY A 42 -4.90 -5.04 -10.52
C GLY A 42 -4.98 -4.26 -9.21
N PHE A 43 -5.35 -2.99 -9.32
CA PHE A 43 -5.53 -2.08 -8.19
C PHE A 43 -6.83 -1.30 -8.33
N ASP A 44 -7.79 -1.54 -7.45
CA ASP A 44 -9.01 -0.77 -7.37
C ASP A 44 -8.74 0.65 -6.86
N ALA A 45 -9.32 1.64 -7.54
CA ALA A 45 -9.12 3.06 -7.29
C ALA A 45 -10.02 3.57 -6.13
N THR A 46 -9.89 2.98 -4.95
CA THR A 46 -10.73 3.29 -3.78
C THR A 46 -10.27 4.48 -2.95
N ALA A 47 -9.07 5.01 -3.21
CA ALA A 47 -8.51 6.21 -2.60
C ALA A 47 -7.48 6.86 -3.55
N LYS A 48 -7.11 8.12 -3.31
CA LYS A 48 -6.12 8.87 -4.11
C LYS A 48 -4.69 8.35 -4.01
N SER A 49 -4.42 7.38 -3.14
CA SER A 49 -3.11 6.75 -2.97
C SER A 49 -3.29 5.27 -2.64
N LEU A 50 -2.21 4.52 -2.78
CA LEU A 50 -2.04 3.21 -2.19
C LEU A 50 -1.38 3.35 -0.81
N HIS A 51 -1.55 2.36 0.06
CA HIS A 51 -0.92 2.32 1.37
C HIS A 51 0.14 1.21 1.43
N VAL A 52 0.98 1.21 2.46
CA VAL A 52 2.07 0.23 2.60
C VAL A 52 1.60 -1.23 2.59
N GLY A 53 0.31 -1.51 2.84
CA GLY A 53 -0.25 -2.87 2.66
C GLY A 53 -0.25 -3.34 1.20
N SER A 54 -0.24 -2.42 0.24
CA SER A 54 -0.14 -2.73 -1.20
C SER A 54 1.31 -2.73 -1.70
N LEU A 55 2.27 -2.34 -0.84
CA LEU A 55 3.66 -2.17 -1.27
C LEU A 55 4.30 -3.49 -1.70
N ILE A 56 3.89 -4.60 -1.12
CA ILE A 56 4.40 -5.92 -1.52
C ILE A 56 4.07 -6.21 -2.99
N GLN A 57 2.85 -5.92 -3.45
CA GLN A 57 2.43 -6.10 -4.84
C GLN A 57 3.18 -5.14 -5.77
N ILE A 58 3.43 -3.91 -5.33
CA ILE A 58 4.21 -2.93 -6.09
C ILE A 58 5.66 -3.44 -6.25
N MET A 59 6.27 -3.96 -5.18
CA MET A 59 7.61 -4.54 -5.23
C MET A 59 7.70 -5.78 -6.13
N MET A 60 6.64 -6.59 -6.21
CA MET A 60 6.60 -7.72 -7.16
C MET A 60 6.67 -7.22 -8.62
N LEU A 61 5.93 -6.16 -8.97
CA LEU A 61 6.01 -5.54 -10.31
C LEU A 61 7.40 -4.93 -10.57
N ARG A 62 7.99 -4.29 -9.55
CA ARG A 62 9.35 -3.76 -9.65
C ARG A 62 10.38 -4.86 -9.91
N TRP A 63 10.35 -5.95 -9.14
CA TRP A 63 11.24 -7.09 -9.34
C TRP A 63 11.01 -7.80 -10.67
N LEU A 64 9.75 -7.88 -11.14
CA LEU A 64 9.42 -8.39 -12.46
C LEU A 64 10.15 -7.58 -13.55
N GLN A 65 10.07 -6.24 -13.49
CA GLN A 65 10.76 -5.37 -14.45
C GLN A 65 12.28 -5.49 -14.36
N LYS A 66 12.84 -5.51 -13.16
CA LYS A 66 14.29 -5.66 -12.93
C LYS A 66 14.81 -7.01 -13.43
N SER A 67 14.00 -8.06 -13.39
CA SER A 67 14.31 -9.38 -13.96
C SER A 67 14.09 -9.44 -15.48
N GLY A 68 13.79 -8.32 -16.13
CA GLY A 68 13.74 -8.24 -17.58
C GLY A 68 12.38 -8.55 -18.22
N HIS A 69 11.29 -8.49 -17.46
CA HIS A 69 9.94 -8.74 -17.93
C HIS A 69 9.09 -7.45 -17.92
N LYS A 70 7.87 -7.51 -18.47
CA LYS A 70 6.99 -6.35 -18.69
C LYS A 70 5.90 -6.23 -17.63
N PRO A 71 5.95 -5.25 -16.71
CA PRO A 71 4.87 -4.99 -15.78
C PRO A 71 3.67 -4.34 -16.47
N ILE A 72 2.47 -4.80 -16.14
CA ILE A 72 1.21 -4.16 -16.48
C ILE A 72 0.54 -3.75 -15.16
N VAL A 73 0.38 -2.46 -14.95
CA VAL A 73 -0.38 -1.90 -13.82
C VAL A 73 -1.82 -1.76 -14.28
N LEU A 74 -2.71 -2.63 -13.81
CA LEU A 74 -4.12 -2.56 -14.17
C LEU A 74 -4.87 -1.69 -13.14
N MET A 75 -5.39 -0.56 -13.61
CA MET A 75 -6.26 0.28 -12.81
C MET A 75 -7.70 -0.22 -12.90
N GLY A 76 -8.30 -0.46 -11.76
CA GLY A 76 -9.68 -0.94 -11.63
C GLY A 76 -10.72 0.16 -11.80
N GLY A 77 -10.67 0.98 -12.85
CA GLY A 77 -11.67 2.04 -13.08
C GLY A 77 -13.09 1.50 -13.24
N GLY A 78 -13.25 0.37 -13.95
CA GLY A 78 -14.52 -0.34 -14.07
C GLY A 78 -14.88 -1.15 -12.82
N THR A 79 -13.94 -1.97 -12.31
CA THR A 79 -14.17 -2.83 -11.15
C THR A 79 -14.37 -2.05 -9.85
N THR A 80 -13.81 -0.86 -9.68
CA THR A 80 -14.07 0.02 -8.52
C THR A 80 -15.54 0.42 -8.40
N LYS A 81 -16.28 0.48 -9.53
CA LYS A 81 -17.73 0.76 -9.52
C LYS A 81 -18.54 -0.37 -8.88
N VAL A 82 -17.96 -1.57 -8.81
CA VAL A 82 -18.56 -2.77 -8.23
C VAL A 82 -18.05 -3.03 -6.81
N GLY A 83 -16.74 -3.03 -6.63
CA GLY A 83 -16.05 -3.25 -5.36
C GLY A 83 -15.75 -4.72 -5.06
N ASP A 84 -14.47 -5.01 -4.81
CA ASP A 84 -14.00 -6.37 -4.44
C ASP A 84 -14.54 -6.78 -3.06
N PRO A 85 -15.32 -7.88 -2.96
CA PRO A 85 -15.84 -8.40 -1.70
C PRO A 85 -14.81 -9.21 -0.90
N SER A 86 -13.64 -9.51 -1.46
CA SER A 86 -12.66 -10.43 -0.88
C SER A 86 -12.24 -10.02 0.53
N PHE A 87 -12.48 -10.92 1.51
CA PHE A 87 -12.15 -10.77 2.93
C PHE A 87 -12.67 -9.49 3.62
N ARG A 88 -13.83 -8.98 3.15
CA ARG A 88 -14.55 -7.87 3.77
C ARG A 88 -15.91 -8.30 4.30
N ALA A 89 -16.35 -7.68 5.38
CA ALA A 89 -17.66 -7.90 5.96
C ALA A 89 -18.73 -6.97 5.36
N ASP A 90 -18.32 -5.74 4.99
CA ASP A 90 -19.22 -4.69 4.54
C ASP A 90 -19.01 -4.37 3.06
N GLU A 91 -20.07 -3.94 2.37
CA GLU A 91 -20.01 -3.42 1.01
C GLU A 91 -19.13 -2.17 0.93
N ARG A 92 -18.49 -1.98 -0.22
CA ARG A 92 -17.70 -0.76 -0.48
C ARG A 92 -18.65 0.41 -0.78
N PRO A 93 -18.32 1.63 -0.33
CA PRO A 93 -19.02 2.82 -0.78
C PRO A 93 -18.94 2.95 -2.31
N LEU A 94 -20.06 3.25 -2.95
CA LEU A 94 -20.08 3.53 -4.39
C LEU A 94 -19.45 4.91 -4.64
N LEU A 95 -18.42 4.93 -5.46
CA LEU A 95 -17.74 6.16 -5.88
C LEU A 95 -18.31 6.68 -7.20
N THR A 96 -18.30 7.99 -7.37
CA THR A 96 -18.64 8.60 -8.66
C THR A 96 -17.50 8.41 -9.66
N PRO A 97 -17.78 8.43 -11.00
CA PRO A 97 -16.72 8.33 -12.01
C PRO A 97 -15.59 9.36 -11.81
N GLY A 98 -15.91 10.61 -11.52
CA GLY A 98 -14.90 11.65 -11.27
C GLY A 98 -14.02 11.37 -10.06
N GLN A 99 -14.57 10.79 -8.98
CA GLN A 99 -13.77 10.36 -7.82
C GLN A 99 -12.83 9.20 -8.18
N ILE A 100 -13.28 8.28 -9.04
CA ILE A 100 -12.46 7.16 -9.51
C ILE A 100 -11.30 7.69 -10.37
N ASP A 101 -11.56 8.63 -11.29
CA ASP A 101 -10.53 9.24 -12.14
C ASP A 101 -9.49 10.00 -11.29
N ASP A 102 -9.93 10.79 -10.31
CA ASP A 102 -9.03 11.47 -9.37
C ASP A 102 -8.15 10.47 -8.59
N ASN A 103 -8.75 9.37 -8.15
CA ASN A 103 -8.03 8.33 -7.43
C ASN A 103 -6.99 7.65 -8.33
N ILE A 104 -7.35 7.31 -9.58
CA ILE A 104 -6.42 6.75 -10.58
C ILE A 104 -5.24 7.69 -10.81
N ALA A 105 -5.50 8.98 -10.96
CA ALA A 105 -4.44 9.98 -11.16
C ALA A 105 -3.45 10.02 -9.98
N GLY A 106 -3.96 9.96 -8.74
CA GLY A 106 -3.12 9.90 -7.54
C GLY A 106 -2.33 8.59 -7.43
N ILE A 107 -2.96 7.44 -7.70
CA ILE A 107 -2.30 6.13 -7.67
C ILE A 107 -1.19 6.05 -8.75
N LYS A 108 -1.39 6.64 -9.91
CA LYS A 108 -0.38 6.68 -10.98
C LYS A 108 0.94 7.26 -10.49
N GLN A 109 0.90 8.30 -9.66
CA GLN A 109 2.10 8.94 -9.11
C GLN A 109 2.90 7.95 -8.24
N VAL A 110 2.24 7.08 -7.48
CA VAL A 110 2.94 6.05 -6.70
C VAL A 110 3.82 5.19 -7.59
N PHE A 111 3.26 4.68 -8.69
CA PHE A 111 3.98 3.73 -9.55
C PHE A 111 5.19 4.31 -10.25
N THR A 112 5.22 5.63 -10.52
CA THR A 112 6.37 6.28 -11.16
C THR A 112 7.65 6.20 -10.34
N SER A 113 7.55 6.01 -9.03
CA SER A 113 8.71 5.78 -8.14
C SER A 113 9.24 4.35 -8.16
N TYR A 114 8.43 3.39 -8.61
CA TYR A 114 8.76 1.96 -8.49
C TYR A 114 9.03 1.26 -9.82
N VAL A 115 8.39 1.67 -10.91
CA VAL A 115 8.56 1.08 -12.24
C VAL A 115 8.79 2.15 -13.28
N THR A 116 9.55 1.80 -14.33
CA THR A 116 9.81 2.67 -15.46
C THR A 116 8.73 2.44 -16.52
N PHE A 117 7.95 3.47 -16.81
CA PHE A 117 6.96 3.47 -17.88
C PHE A 117 7.58 3.91 -19.22
N GLY A 118 7.12 3.34 -20.32
CA GLY A 118 7.59 3.71 -21.67
C GLY A 118 7.07 2.76 -22.76
N ASP A 119 7.66 2.89 -23.94
CA ASP A 119 7.29 2.11 -25.12
C ASP A 119 8.23 0.92 -25.38
N GLY A 120 9.27 0.74 -24.57
CA GLY A 120 10.19 -0.37 -24.68
C GLY A 120 9.53 -1.72 -24.33
N GLU A 121 10.12 -2.79 -24.82
CA GLU A 121 9.60 -4.15 -24.65
C GLU A 121 9.38 -4.53 -23.16
N LYS A 122 10.24 -4.01 -22.26
CA LYS A 122 10.22 -4.27 -20.82
C LYS A 122 9.66 -3.11 -20.00
N ASP A 123 9.32 -2.01 -20.66
CA ASP A 123 8.76 -0.86 -19.97
C ASP A 123 7.35 -1.18 -19.46
N ALA A 124 7.05 -0.68 -18.27
CA ALA A 124 5.74 -0.84 -17.68
C ALA A 124 4.67 -0.08 -18.50
N VAL A 125 3.47 -0.63 -18.50
CA VAL A 125 2.29 0.06 -19.03
C VAL A 125 1.23 0.16 -17.95
N MET A 126 0.48 1.25 -17.95
CA MET A 126 -0.69 1.42 -17.11
C MET A 126 -1.95 1.36 -17.98
N VAL A 127 -2.86 0.48 -17.60
CA VAL A 127 -4.09 0.21 -18.34
C VAL A 127 -5.28 0.37 -17.39
N ASN A 128 -6.40 0.86 -17.88
CA ASN A 128 -7.64 1.01 -17.11
C ASN A 128 -8.69 0.02 -17.61
N ASN A 129 -9.20 -0.86 -16.76
CA ASN A 129 -10.20 -1.84 -17.16
C ASN A 129 -11.57 -1.23 -17.52
N ALA A 130 -11.82 0.04 -17.21
CA ALA A 130 -12.96 0.78 -17.73
C ALA A 130 -13.01 0.80 -19.26
N GLU A 131 -11.83 0.72 -19.95
CA GLU A 131 -11.73 0.67 -21.41
C GLU A 131 -12.48 -0.49 -22.07
N TRP A 132 -12.72 -1.56 -21.35
CA TRP A 132 -13.49 -2.71 -21.88
C TRP A 132 -14.68 -3.10 -21.03
N LEU A 133 -14.76 -2.64 -19.76
CA LEU A 133 -15.90 -2.97 -18.89
C LEU A 133 -17.07 -2.01 -19.05
N ASP A 134 -16.81 -0.73 -19.36
CA ASP A 134 -17.86 0.29 -19.41
C ASP A 134 -18.81 0.11 -20.60
N ASP A 135 -18.31 -0.41 -21.72
CA ASP A 135 -19.06 -0.61 -22.96
C ASP A 135 -19.67 -2.03 -23.11
N LEU A 136 -19.58 -2.86 -22.07
CA LEU A 136 -20.10 -4.23 -22.13
C LEU A 136 -21.62 -4.25 -22.31
N ASN A 137 -22.10 -4.94 -23.34
CA ASN A 137 -23.50 -5.32 -23.43
C ASN A 137 -23.80 -6.46 -22.45
N TYR A 138 -24.70 -6.22 -21.51
CA TYR A 138 -24.96 -7.15 -20.43
C TYR A 138 -25.41 -8.53 -20.90
N LEU A 139 -26.32 -8.62 -21.88
CA LEU A 139 -26.83 -9.91 -22.35
C LEU A 139 -25.78 -10.68 -23.16
N GLU A 140 -24.98 -9.96 -23.98
CA GLU A 140 -23.88 -10.57 -24.73
C GLU A 140 -22.81 -11.08 -23.78
N PHE A 141 -22.45 -10.28 -22.78
CA PHE A 141 -21.48 -10.67 -21.74
C PHE A 141 -21.92 -11.91 -20.97
N LEU A 142 -23.19 -11.98 -20.55
CA LEU A 142 -23.73 -13.17 -19.88
C LEU A 142 -23.68 -14.40 -20.79
N ARG A 143 -24.05 -14.25 -22.06
CA ARG A 143 -24.07 -15.35 -23.02
C ARG A 143 -22.67 -15.86 -23.33
N ASP A 144 -21.72 -14.96 -23.59
CA ASP A 144 -20.42 -15.33 -24.14
C ASP A 144 -19.38 -15.59 -23.07
N ILE A 145 -19.45 -14.89 -21.94
CA ILE A 145 -18.53 -15.00 -20.80
C ILE A 145 -19.19 -15.71 -19.62
N GLY A 146 -20.36 -15.28 -19.19
CA GLY A 146 -21.06 -15.83 -18.02
C GLY A 146 -21.29 -17.34 -18.09
N ARG A 147 -21.55 -17.89 -19.31
CA ARG A 147 -21.70 -19.34 -19.56
C ARG A 147 -20.49 -20.19 -19.11
N HIS A 148 -19.32 -19.59 -18.94
CA HIS A 148 -18.11 -20.30 -18.52
C HIS A 148 -18.00 -20.44 -17.00
N PHE A 149 -18.87 -19.78 -16.23
CA PHE A 149 -18.88 -19.79 -14.79
C PHE A 149 -19.99 -20.68 -14.24
N SER A 150 -19.65 -21.53 -13.27
CA SER A 150 -20.60 -22.34 -12.52
C SER A 150 -20.93 -21.66 -11.20
N VAL A 151 -22.20 -21.36 -10.94
CA VAL A 151 -22.64 -20.76 -9.67
C VAL A 151 -22.20 -21.60 -8.47
N ASN A 152 -22.30 -22.93 -8.54
CA ASN A 152 -21.86 -23.82 -7.47
C ASN A 152 -20.37 -23.66 -7.15
N ARG A 153 -19.55 -23.47 -8.18
CA ARG A 153 -18.11 -23.22 -7.99
C ARG A 153 -17.84 -21.83 -7.44
N MET A 154 -18.58 -20.82 -7.92
CA MET A 154 -18.46 -19.44 -7.42
C MET A 154 -18.81 -19.36 -5.92
N LEU A 155 -19.85 -20.08 -5.48
CA LEU A 155 -20.25 -20.16 -4.07
C LEU A 155 -19.22 -20.90 -3.19
N ALA A 156 -18.38 -21.74 -3.77
CA ALA A 156 -17.35 -22.49 -3.04
C ALA A 156 -16.04 -21.70 -2.81
N PHE A 157 -15.86 -20.54 -3.46
CA PHE A 157 -14.68 -19.72 -3.21
C PHE A 157 -14.68 -19.16 -1.78
N GLU A 158 -13.54 -19.17 -1.13
CA GLU A 158 -13.39 -18.79 0.28
C GLU A 158 -13.93 -17.39 0.58
N SER A 159 -13.71 -16.42 -0.33
CA SER A 159 -14.23 -15.05 -0.21
C SER A 159 -15.75 -14.96 -0.17
N VAL A 160 -16.45 -15.84 -0.90
CA VAL A 160 -17.90 -15.94 -0.93
C VAL A 160 -18.41 -16.81 0.23
N LYS A 161 -17.83 -18.02 0.34
CA LYS A 161 -18.23 -19.01 1.33
C LYS A 161 -18.12 -18.46 2.76
N SER A 162 -17.04 -17.77 3.11
CA SER A 162 -16.86 -17.20 4.44
C SER A 162 -17.90 -16.14 4.81
N ARG A 163 -18.45 -15.40 3.83
CA ARG A 163 -19.56 -14.45 4.06
C ARG A 163 -20.89 -15.19 4.25
N LEU A 164 -21.15 -16.20 3.43
CA LEU A 164 -22.37 -17.01 3.55
C LEU A 164 -22.41 -17.79 4.87
N ASP A 165 -21.29 -18.40 5.27
CA ASP A 165 -21.15 -19.14 6.53
C ASP A 165 -21.35 -18.25 7.77
N ARG A 166 -21.05 -16.95 7.64
CA ARG A 166 -21.25 -15.92 8.69
C ARG A 166 -22.58 -15.19 8.59
N GLU A 167 -23.46 -15.61 7.68
CA GLU A 167 -24.76 -14.95 7.41
C GLU A 167 -24.61 -13.44 7.07
N GLN A 168 -23.47 -13.05 6.47
CA GLN A 168 -23.22 -11.70 6.04
C GLN A 168 -23.81 -11.45 4.65
N SER A 169 -24.36 -10.25 4.43
CA SER A 169 -24.89 -9.87 3.13
C SER A 169 -23.82 -9.93 2.04
N LEU A 170 -24.17 -10.47 0.88
CA LEU A 170 -23.40 -10.45 -0.36
C LEU A 170 -24.35 -10.02 -1.47
N SER A 171 -24.14 -8.84 -2.02
CA SER A 171 -24.99 -8.35 -3.10
C SER A 171 -24.67 -9.07 -4.42
N PHE A 172 -25.66 -9.10 -5.33
CA PHE A 172 -25.44 -9.62 -6.67
C PHE A 172 -24.34 -8.84 -7.41
N LEU A 173 -24.21 -7.55 -7.15
CA LEU A 173 -23.15 -6.71 -7.68
C LEU A 173 -21.76 -7.24 -7.26
N GLU A 174 -21.52 -7.38 -5.97
CA GLU A 174 -20.26 -7.91 -5.43
C GLU A 174 -19.98 -9.34 -5.92
N PHE A 175 -21.02 -10.18 -6.02
CA PHE A 175 -20.88 -11.56 -6.49
C PHE A 175 -20.36 -11.64 -7.94
N ASN A 176 -20.67 -10.65 -8.78
CA ASN A 176 -20.17 -10.57 -10.15
C ASN A 176 -18.72 -10.08 -10.25
N TYR A 177 -18.13 -9.51 -9.20
CA TYR A 177 -16.75 -8.99 -9.24
C TYR A 177 -15.75 -10.03 -9.76
N MET A 178 -15.85 -11.27 -9.31
CA MET A 178 -14.94 -12.33 -9.74
C MET A 178 -15.01 -12.64 -11.25
N ILE A 179 -16.16 -12.41 -11.89
CA ILE A 179 -16.32 -12.59 -13.35
C ILE A 179 -15.65 -11.43 -14.07
N LEU A 180 -15.78 -10.20 -13.57
CA LEU A 180 -15.15 -9.01 -14.16
C LEU A 180 -13.63 -9.09 -14.08
N GLN A 181 -13.08 -9.47 -12.92
CA GLN A 181 -11.63 -9.66 -12.77
C GLN A 181 -11.10 -10.81 -13.64
N ALA A 182 -11.87 -11.87 -13.82
CA ALA A 182 -11.50 -12.95 -14.75
C ALA A 182 -11.49 -12.47 -16.21
N TYR A 183 -12.44 -11.59 -16.56
CA TYR A 183 -12.51 -10.98 -17.88
C TYR A 183 -11.35 -10.01 -18.12
N ASP A 184 -10.88 -9.30 -17.08
CA ASP A 184 -9.67 -8.48 -17.17
C ASP A 184 -8.46 -9.30 -17.64
N PHE A 185 -8.25 -10.48 -17.08
CA PHE A 185 -7.13 -11.34 -17.48
C PHE A 185 -7.26 -11.78 -18.95
N LEU A 186 -8.47 -12.15 -19.37
CA LEU A 186 -8.75 -12.51 -20.75
C LEU A 186 -8.43 -11.33 -21.70
N GLU A 187 -8.89 -10.11 -21.40
CA GLU A 187 -8.64 -8.93 -22.22
C GLU A 187 -7.16 -8.52 -22.22
N LEU A 188 -6.48 -8.61 -21.07
CA LEU A 188 -5.05 -8.35 -21.00
C LEU A 188 -4.24 -9.38 -21.80
N ASN A 189 -4.64 -10.65 -21.80
CA ASN A 189 -4.01 -11.67 -22.64
C ASN A 189 -4.22 -11.36 -24.14
N ARG A 190 -5.44 -10.98 -24.54
CA ARG A 190 -5.77 -10.61 -25.94
C ARG A 190 -5.02 -9.38 -26.43
N ARG A 191 -4.95 -8.33 -25.60
CA ARG A 191 -4.46 -7.00 -26.01
C ARG A 191 -2.95 -6.85 -25.84
N TYR A 192 -2.39 -7.49 -24.80
CA TYR A 192 -1.00 -7.28 -24.38
C TYR A 192 -0.18 -8.59 -24.31
N GLY A 193 -0.77 -9.74 -24.67
CA GLY A 193 -0.10 -11.02 -24.53
C GLY A 193 0.22 -11.36 -23.07
N CYS A 194 -0.54 -10.83 -22.09
CA CYS A 194 -0.30 -11.01 -20.68
C CYS A 194 -0.40 -12.49 -20.28
N LEU A 195 0.68 -13.06 -19.72
CA LEU A 195 0.75 -14.48 -19.38
C LEU A 195 0.65 -14.75 -17.88
N LEU A 196 0.86 -13.75 -17.03
CA LEU A 196 0.91 -13.94 -15.59
C LEU A 196 0.04 -12.91 -14.86
N GLN A 197 -0.87 -13.38 -14.01
CA GLN A 197 -1.53 -12.55 -13.01
C GLN A 197 -0.86 -12.76 -11.66
N MET A 198 -0.54 -11.66 -10.97
CA MET A 198 -0.01 -11.68 -9.62
C MET A 198 -0.96 -10.98 -8.65
N GLY A 199 -0.86 -11.30 -7.36
CA GLY A 199 -1.69 -10.68 -6.32
C GLY A 199 -1.35 -11.17 -4.93
N GLY A 200 -2.13 -10.77 -3.92
CA GLY A 200 -2.09 -11.38 -2.60
C GLY A 200 -2.80 -12.76 -2.59
N SER A 201 -2.52 -13.59 -1.59
CA SER A 201 -3.16 -14.91 -1.46
C SER A 201 -4.69 -14.82 -1.29
N ASP A 202 -5.21 -13.67 -0.87
CA ASP A 202 -6.64 -13.36 -0.87
C ASP A 202 -7.27 -13.30 -2.27
N GLN A 203 -6.45 -13.09 -3.31
CA GLN A 203 -6.87 -13.01 -4.70
C GLN A 203 -6.81 -14.36 -5.44
N TRP A 204 -6.36 -15.43 -4.79
CA TRP A 204 -6.15 -16.73 -5.44
C TRP A 204 -7.38 -17.22 -6.21
N GLY A 205 -8.56 -17.15 -5.61
CA GLY A 205 -9.82 -17.55 -6.25
C GLY A 205 -10.13 -16.76 -7.52
N ASN A 206 -9.95 -15.43 -7.48
CA ASN A 206 -10.16 -14.56 -8.63
C ASN A 206 -9.14 -14.85 -9.75
N ILE A 207 -7.88 -15.07 -9.39
CA ILE A 207 -6.79 -15.42 -10.33
C ILE A 207 -7.12 -16.73 -11.07
N ILE A 208 -7.51 -17.78 -10.34
CA ILE A 208 -7.89 -19.07 -10.91
C ILE A 208 -9.06 -18.96 -11.88
N ASN A 209 -10.05 -18.10 -11.57
CA ASN A 209 -11.16 -17.83 -12.48
C ASN A 209 -10.70 -17.20 -13.80
N GLY A 210 -9.74 -16.27 -13.75
CA GLY A 210 -9.16 -15.66 -14.93
C GLY A 210 -8.41 -16.66 -15.81
N ILE A 211 -7.63 -17.55 -15.16
CA ILE A 211 -6.90 -18.62 -15.85
C ILE A 211 -7.87 -19.59 -16.53
N ASP A 212 -8.88 -20.04 -15.82
CA ASP A 212 -9.90 -20.97 -16.37
C ASP A 212 -10.68 -20.35 -17.53
N LEU A 213 -11.08 -19.08 -17.41
CA LEU A 213 -11.78 -18.37 -18.47
C LEU A 213 -10.91 -18.24 -19.72
N THR A 214 -9.69 -17.77 -19.59
CA THR A 214 -8.76 -17.54 -20.71
C THR A 214 -8.45 -18.84 -21.42
N ARG A 215 -8.19 -19.93 -20.68
CA ARG A 215 -7.98 -21.26 -21.25
C ARG A 215 -9.20 -21.73 -22.06
N ARG A 216 -10.42 -21.54 -21.53
CA ARG A 216 -11.65 -21.98 -22.21
C ARG A 216 -12.00 -21.18 -23.45
N VAL A 217 -11.61 -19.90 -23.50
CA VAL A 217 -11.95 -18.99 -24.60
C VAL A 217 -10.85 -18.95 -25.67
N LEU A 218 -9.57 -18.99 -25.27
CA LEU A 218 -8.42 -18.80 -26.17
C LEU A 218 -7.52 -20.03 -26.28
N ASP A 219 -7.71 -21.05 -25.45
CA ASP A 219 -6.83 -22.24 -25.33
C ASP A 219 -5.37 -21.86 -25.01
N ASN A 220 -5.14 -20.71 -24.37
CA ASN A 220 -3.83 -20.21 -24.00
C ASN A 220 -3.43 -20.71 -22.60
N GLN A 221 -2.16 -21.11 -22.43
CA GLN A 221 -1.58 -21.37 -21.13
C GLN A 221 -1.16 -20.04 -20.51
N ILE A 222 -1.74 -19.73 -19.35
CA ILE A 222 -1.41 -18.57 -18.54
C ILE A 222 -1.27 -18.99 -17.08
N PHE A 223 -0.68 -18.10 -16.27
CA PHE A 223 -0.21 -18.44 -14.93
C PHE A 223 -0.76 -17.47 -13.87
N GLY A 224 -0.81 -17.97 -12.65
CA GLY A 224 -1.09 -17.18 -11.45
C GLY A 224 -0.01 -17.37 -10.40
N LEU A 225 0.36 -16.27 -9.72
CA LEU A 225 1.32 -16.27 -8.62
C LEU A 225 0.82 -15.36 -7.52
N THR A 226 0.87 -15.81 -6.27
CA THR A 226 0.44 -14.99 -5.14
C THR A 226 1.53 -14.79 -4.11
N SER A 227 1.45 -13.64 -3.43
CA SER A 227 2.23 -13.34 -2.24
C SER A 227 1.45 -13.66 -0.97
N PRO A 228 2.15 -13.92 0.16
CA PRO A 228 1.48 -14.06 1.45
C PRO A 228 0.82 -12.75 1.86
N LEU A 229 -0.30 -12.87 2.58
CA LEU A 229 -0.89 -11.72 3.28
C LEU A 229 0.02 -11.31 4.43
N LEU A 230 0.44 -10.05 4.43
CA LEU A 230 1.36 -9.56 5.44
C LEU A 230 0.61 -9.10 6.69
N THR A 231 0.97 -9.75 7.78
CA THR A 231 0.73 -9.27 9.13
C THR A 231 2.06 -8.95 9.79
N THR A 232 2.07 -8.00 10.69
CA THR A 232 3.19 -7.76 11.59
C THR A 232 3.32 -8.92 12.59
N SER A 233 4.46 -9.07 13.23
CA SER A 233 4.71 -10.14 14.21
C SER A 233 3.75 -10.10 15.41
N ASP A 234 3.14 -8.94 15.70
CA ASP A 234 2.07 -8.76 16.70
C ASP A 234 0.65 -9.06 16.15
N GLY A 235 0.53 -9.62 14.95
CA GLY A 235 -0.72 -10.07 14.34
C GLY A 235 -1.58 -8.98 13.70
N LYS A 236 -1.10 -7.73 13.64
CA LYS A 236 -1.84 -6.64 12.98
C LYS A 236 -1.65 -6.68 11.47
N LYS A 237 -2.69 -6.28 10.73
CA LYS A 237 -2.58 -6.12 9.27
C LYS A 237 -1.59 -5.00 8.93
N MET A 238 -0.66 -5.28 8.01
CA MET A 238 0.27 -4.29 7.48
C MET A 238 -0.49 -3.12 6.82
N GLY A 239 0.02 -1.90 7.00
CA GLY A 239 -0.53 -0.70 6.35
C GLY A 239 -1.53 0.10 7.15
N LYS A 240 -1.85 -0.31 8.38
CA LYS A 240 -2.66 0.49 9.31
C LYS A 240 -1.86 0.83 10.55
N SER A 241 -1.71 2.12 10.83
CA SER A 241 -1.23 2.64 12.12
C SER A 241 -2.41 2.96 13.05
N LEU A 242 -2.12 3.40 14.27
CA LEU A 242 -3.16 3.94 15.18
C LEU A 242 -3.89 5.14 14.56
N ASP A 243 -3.23 5.85 13.65
CA ASP A 243 -3.71 7.07 13.00
C ASP A 243 -4.39 6.80 11.65
N GLY A 244 -4.48 5.54 11.21
CA GLY A 244 -5.12 5.16 9.96
C GLY A 244 -4.19 4.47 8.96
N ALA A 245 -4.48 4.58 7.66
CA ALA A 245 -3.65 4.03 6.60
C ALA A 245 -2.32 4.80 6.47
N VAL A 246 -1.23 4.06 6.25
CA VAL A 246 0.09 4.64 5.93
C VAL A 246 0.19 4.76 4.41
N TRP A 247 -0.10 5.97 3.92
CA TRP A 247 -0.17 6.28 2.50
C TRP A 247 1.22 6.39 1.87
N LEU A 248 1.29 6.10 0.57
CA LEU A 248 2.53 6.17 -0.21
C LEU A 248 2.77 7.54 -0.86
N ASN A 249 1.72 8.36 -1.08
CA ASN A 249 1.89 9.71 -1.61
C ASN A 249 2.27 10.70 -0.51
N ALA A 250 3.22 11.59 -0.80
CA ALA A 250 3.75 12.57 0.14
C ALA A 250 2.73 13.63 0.59
N ASP A 251 1.74 13.93 -0.25
CA ASP A 251 0.64 14.86 0.06
C ASP A 251 -0.41 14.27 1.03
N MET A 252 -0.45 12.95 1.15
CA MET A 252 -1.34 12.25 2.09
C MET A 252 -0.63 11.82 3.38
N ARG A 253 0.68 11.63 3.32
CA ARG A 253 1.55 11.35 4.48
C ARG A 253 2.96 11.83 4.19
N SER A 254 3.49 12.72 5.06
CA SER A 254 4.81 13.29 4.86
C SER A 254 5.91 12.21 4.81
N PRO A 255 7.01 12.45 4.07
CA PRO A 255 8.16 11.54 4.03
C PRO A 255 8.73 11.23 5.42
N TYR A 256 8.71 12.22 6.34
CA TYR A 256 9.12 12.03 7.73
C TYR A 256 8.23 11.02 8.47
N GLU A 257 6.90 11.16 8.39
CA GLU A 257 5.97 10.22 9.03
C GLU A 257 6.03 8.83 8.40
N PHE A 258 6.23 8.76 7.08
CA PHE A 258 6.44 7.52 6.36
C PHE A 258 7.74 6.84 6.83
N TRP A 259 8.85 7.57 6.93
CA TRP A 259 10.12 7.10 7.46
C TRP A 259 9.98 6.62 8.92
N GLN A 260 9.29 7.38 9.76
CA GLN A 260 9.04 7.01 11.16
C GLN A 260 8.22 5.71 11.29
N PHE A 261 7.30 5.45 10.39
CA PHE A 261 6.57 4.19 10.37
C PHE A 261 7.53 3.00 10.24
N TRP A 262 8.45 3.05 9.29
CA TRP A 262 9.44 1.99 9.06
C TRP A 262 10.48 1.91 10.19
N ARG A 263 10.93 3.05 10.68
CA ARG A 263 11.86 3.12 11.83
C ARG A 263 11.27 2.48 13.10
N ASN A 264 9.95 2.48 13.24
CA ASN A 264 9.22 1.91 14.37
C ASN A 264 8.79 0.45 14.16
N THR A 265 9.31 -0.22 13.13
CA THR A 265 9.12 -1.66 12.91
C THR A 265 9.56 -2.46 14.14
N THR A 266 8.83 -3.54 14.48
CA THR A 266 9.22 -4.45 15.55
C THR A 266 10.50 -5.19 15.19
N ASP A 267 11.33 -5.52 16.17
CA ASP A 267 12.63 -6.19 15.95
C ASP A 267 12.46 -7.48 15.13
N ALA A 268 11.45 -8.27 15.45
CA ALA A 268 11.12 -9.52 14.77
C ALA A 268 10.73 -9.38 13.28
N ASP A 269 10.30 -8.19 12.86
CA ASP A 269 9.88 -7.95 11.48
C ASP A 269 10.98 -7.35 10.59
N VAL A 270 12.06 -6.81 11.17
CA VAL A 270 13.08 -6.04 10.46
C VAL A 270 13.69 -6.84 9.30
N GLY A 271 14.19 -8.05 9.57
CA GLY A 271 14.84 -8.89 8.55
C GLY A 271 13.89 -9.23 7.39
N ARG A 272 12.65 -9.59 7.70
CA ARG A 272 11.63 -9.87 6.69
C ARG A 272 11.30 -8.63 5.86
N PHE A 273 11.15 -7.47 6.48
CA PHE A 273 10.81 -6.24 5.77
C PHE A 273 11.98 -5.70 4.93
N LEU A 274 13.22 -5.89 5.36
CA LEU A 274 14.40 -5.62 4.52
C LEU A 274 14.34 -6.42 3.22
N LYS A 275 14.02 -7.72 3.27
CA LYS A 275 13.88 -8.57 2.07
C LYS A 275 12.75 -8.13 1.17
N LEU A 276 11.58 -7.81 1.73
CA LEU A 276 10.37 -7.50 0.96
C LEU A 276 10.35 -6.09 0.38
N TYR A 277 10.91 -5.11 1.08
CA TYR A 277 10.67 -3.69 0.75
C TYR A 277 11.91 -2.92 0.35
N THR A 278 13.08 -3.58 0.29
CA THR A 278 14.32 -2.96 -0.17
C THR A 278 14.94 -3.70 -1.34
N GLU A 279 15.93 -3.09 -1.97
CA GLU A 279 16.73 -3.71 -3.02
C GLU A 279 18.11 -4.19 -2.52
N LEU A 280 18.33 -4.17 -1.22
CA LEU A 280 19.56 -4.69 -0.62
C LEU A 280 19.77 -6.16 -1.00
N PRO A 281 21.02 -6.61 -1.17
CA PRO A 281 21.33 -8.04 -1.32
C PRO A 281 20.72 -8.85 -0.18
N VAL A 282 20.24 -10.07 -0.47
CA VAL A 282 19.56 -10.92 0.52
C VAL A 282 20.49 -11.23 1.70
N GLU A 283 21.78 -11.43 1.44
CA GLU A 283 22.80 -11.67 2.46
C GLU A 283 22.93 -10.48 3.41
N GLU A 284 22.83 -9.26 2.89
CA GLU A 284 22.84 -8.04 3.72
C GLU A 284 21.54 -7.89 4.52
N CYS A 285 20.40 -8.24 3.95
CA CYS A 285 19.13 -8.28 4.67
C CYS A 285 19.19 -9.28 5.84
N ASP A 286 19.80 -10.47 5.62
CA ASP A 286 19.98 -11.49 6.65
C ASP A 286 20.94 -11.02 7.73
N ARG A 287 22.06 -10.41 7.36
CA ARG A 287 23.03 -9.83 8.30
C ARG A 287 22.39 -8.76 9.20
N LEU A 288 21.68 -7.80 8.59
CA LEU A 288 21.00 -6.74 9.31
C LEU A 288 19.86 -7.26 10.18
N GLY A 289 19.11 -8.24 9.67
CA GLY A 289 17.99 -8.85 10.40
C GLY A 289 18.42 -9.74 11.59
N ALA A 290 19.69 -10.13 11.65
CA ALA A 290 20.27 -10.89 12.75
C ALA A 290 20.85 -10.02 13.87
N LEU A 291 20.84 -8.69 13.74
CA LEU A 291 21.29 -7.77 14.78
C LEU A 291 20.33 -7.80 15.98
N GLU A 292 20.87 -7.70 17.17
CA GLU A 292 20.13 -7.76 18.44
C GLU A 292 20.41 -6.53 19.32
N GLY A 293 19.60 -6.35 20.35
CA GLY A 293 19.77 -5.30 21.35
C GLY A 293 19.75 -3.89 20.74
N ALA A 294 20.77 -3.09 21.01
CA ALA A 294 20.84 -1.72 20.51
C ALA A 294 21.16 -1.66 19.00
N GLU A 295 21.88 -2.64 18.46
CA GLU A 295 22.33 -2.67 17.07
C GLU A 295 21.19 -2.87 16.08
N ILE A 296 20.06 -3.49 16.48
CA ILE A 296 18.88 -3.61 15.61
C ILE A 296 18.31 -2.25 15.18
N ASN A 297 18.61 -1.18 15.96
CA ASN A 297 18.19 0.17 15.59
C ASN A 297 18.86 0.66 14.30
N ASP A 298 20.10 0.24 14.03
CA ASP A 298 20.80 0.59 12.77
C ASP A 298 20.12 -0.10 11.58
N ALA A 299 19.71 -1.37 11.75
CA ALA A 299 18.94 -2.07 10.73
C ALA A 299 17.57 -1.41 10.47
N LYS A 300 16.90 -0.89 11.50
CA LYS A 300 15.63 -0.15 11.35
C LYS A 300 15.81 1.19 10.64
N ILE A 301 16.89 1.91 10.94
CA ILE A 301 17.24 3.15 10.23
C ILE A 301 17.52 2.82 8.76
N ARG A 302 18.31 1.76 8.50
CA ARG A 302 18.59 1.32 7.14
C ARG A 302 17.31 0.96 6.37
N LEU A 303 16.40 0.19 6.98
CA LEU A 303 15.09 -0.13 6.40
C LEU A 303 14.30 1.13 6.07
N ALA A 304 14.18 2.06 7.01
CA ALA A 304 13.45 3.31 6.82
C ALA A 304 14.04 4.16 5.69
N ASN A 305 15.36 4.26 5.61
CA ASN A 305 16.07 5.00 4.55
C ASN A 305 15.83 4.37 3.18
N GLU A 306 16.02 3.05 3.04
CA GLU A 306 15.84 2.35 1.77
C GLU A 306 14.41 2.48 1.24
N VAL A 307 13.41 2.22 2.10
CA VAL A 307 12.01 2.26 1.67
C VAL A 307 11.55 3.69 1.38
N THR A 308 12.00 4.68 2.17
CA THR A 308 11.69 6.08 1.91
C THR A 308 12.39 6.59 0.65
N THR A 309 13.62 6.15 0.39
CA THR A 309 14.33 6.48 -0.86
C THR A 309 13.57 5.96 -2.08
N LEU A 310 13.05 4.74 -2.03
CA LEU A 310 12.25 4.17 -3.12
C LEU A 310 10.94 4.93 -3.35
N ALA A 311 10.27 5.37 -2.28
CA ALA A 311 8.97 6.03 -2.36
C ALA A 311 9.08 7.52 -2.70
N HIS A 312 10.03 8.23 -2.09
CA HIS A 312 10.07 9.70 -2.06
C HIS A 312 11.41 10.29 -2.53
N GLY A 313 12.39 9.46 -2.84
CA GLY A 313 13.73 9.88 -3.26
C GLY A 313 14.74 10.01 -2.11
N ALA A 314 16.02 10.02 -2.47
CA ALA A 314 17.14 10.00 -1.52
C ALA A 314 17.22 11.27 -0.64
N GLU A 315 16.88 12.42 -1.19
CA GLU A 315 16.88 13.69 -0.46
C GLU A 315 15.83 13.70 0.65
N ALA A 316 14.60 13.26 0.34
CA ALA A 316 13.51 13.15 1.33
C ALA A 316 13.85 12.15 2.44
N ALA A 317 14.48 11.02 2.10
CA ALA A 317 14.93 10.04 3.09
C ALA A 317 16.00 10.61 4.02
N ALA A 318 17.02 11.30 3.46
CA ALA A 318 18.08 11.94 4.25
C ALA A 318 17.55 13.04 5.17
N THR A 319 16.62 13.87 4.67
CA THR A 319 15.95 14.92 5.46
C THR A 319 15.14 14.31 6.60
N ALA A 320 14.37 13.25 6.33
CA ALA A 320 13.58 12.55 7.35
C ALA A 320 14.48 11.94 8.45
N GLU A 321 15.60 11.30 8.08
CA GLU A 321 16.56 10.79 9.05
C GLU A 321 17.18 11.89 9.89
N ALA A 322 17.63 12.99 9.27
CA ALA A 322 18.23 14.14 9.96
C ALA A 322 17.24 14.77 10.96
N THR A 323 15.99 14.98 10.52
CA THR A 323 14.91 15.48 11.37
C THR A 323 14.66 14.55 12.57
N ALA A 324 14.61 13.23 12.33
CA ALA A 324 14.44 12.25 13.40
C ALA A 324 15.59 12.30 14.42
N ARG A 325 16.83 12.40 13.95
CA ARG A 325 18.02 12.51 14.80
C ARG A 325 17.99 13.77 15.64
N GLU A 326 17.68 14.92 15.04
CA GLU A 326 17.60 16.20 15.73
C GLU A 326 16.50 16.19 16.82
N VAL A 327 15.32 15.66 16.51
CA VAL A 327 14.21 15.53 17.45
C VAL A 327 14.58 14.61 18.64
N PHE A 328 15.30 13.52 18.39
CA PHE A 328 15.65 12.55 19.43
C PHE A 328 16.88 12.96 20.27
N GLU A 329 17.91 13.49 19.64
CA GLU A 329 19.19 13.76 20.31
C GLU A 329 19.27 15.15 20.95
N LYS A 330 18.61 16.14 20.34
CA LYS A 330 18.77 17.55 20.72
C LYS A 330 17.49 18.22 21.25
N GLY A 331 16.34 17.55 21.21
CA GLY A 331 15.05 18.20 21.50
C GLY A 331 14.73 19.32 20.50
N GLY A 332 15.39 19.32 19.32
CA GLY A 332 15.27 20.37 18.31
C GLY A 332 13.94 20.38 17.54
N MET A 333 13.73 21.46 16.77
CA MET A 333 12.66 21.56 15.77
C MET A 333 13.26 21.04 14.45
N GLY A 334 12.98 19.78 14.08
CA GLY A 334 13.45 19.22 12.81
C GLY A 334 12.74 19.86 11.61
N ASP A 335 13.47 20.06 10.50
CA ASP A 335 13.01 20.82 9.32
C ASP A 335 11.80 20.18 8.57
N ASP A 336 11.52 18.88 8.76
CA ASP A 336 10.47 18.14 8.04
C ASP A 336 9.35 17.62 8.96
N LEU A 337 9.14 18.28 10.12
CA LEU A 337 8.00 17.95 10.97
C LEU A 337 6.67 18.38 10.32
N PRO A 338 5.59 17.58 10.46
CA PRO A 338 4.25 18.01 10.08
C PRO A 338 3.97 19.39 10.65
N THR A 339 3.65 20.35 9.79
CA THR A 339 3.52 21.75 10.19
C THR A 339 2.06 22.21 10.05
N LEU A 340 1.46 22.60 11.16
CA LEU A 340 0.17 23.29 11.19
C LEU A 340 0.41 24.79 10.97
N LYS A 341 -0.06 25.29 9.84
CA LYS A 341 -0.07 26.72 9.52
C LYS A 341 -1.38 27.33 9.96
N LEU A 342 -1.31 28.38 10.77
CA LEU A 342 -2.47 29.12 11.28
C LEU A 342 -2.43 30.55 10.75
N SER A 343 -3.57 31.06 10.33
CA SER A 343 -3.76 32.49 10.09
C SER A 343 -4.12 33.21 11.38
N ALA A 344 -3.97 34.54 11.41
CA ALA A 344 -4.43 35.34 12.53
C ALA A 344 -5.94 35.12 12.83
N ALA A 345 -6.75 34.85 11.78
CA ALA A 345 -8.18 34.55 11.94
C ALA A 345 -8.44 33.19 12.61
N ASP A 346 -7.55 32.19 12.43
CA ASP A 346 -7.66 30.91 13.11
C ASP A 346 -7.39 30.98 14.60
N VAL A 347 -6.56 31.92 15.00
CA VAL A 347 -6.23 32.19 16.43
C VAL A 347 -7.28 33.01 17.09
N GLY A 348 -7.81 34.09 16.43
CA GLY A 348 -8.83 34.99 16.97
C GLY A 348 -8.42 35.59 18.32
N ASP A 349 -9.32 35.54 19.29
CA ASP A 349 -9.08 35.97 20.67
C ASP A 349 -8.32 34.92 21.52
N GLY A 350 -7.75 33.93 20.91
CA GLY A 350 -6.96 32.86 21.53
C GLY A 350 -7.39 31.46 21.08
N ILE A 351 -6.42 30.61 20.83
CA ILE A 351 -6.62 29.21 20.46
C ILE A 351 -6.26 28.29 21.64
N SER A 352 -7.12 27.32 21.96
CA SER A 352 -6.81 26.38 23.06
C SER A 352 -5.77 25.38 22.66
N ILE A 353 -4.90 24.98 23.60
CA ILE A 353 -3.91 23.93 23.40
C ILE A 353 -4.54 22.61 22.94
N VAL A 354 -5.74 22.31 23.40
CA VAL A 354 -6.52 21.13 22.98
C VAL A 354 -6.87 21.21 21.49
N GLN A 355 -7.28 22.41 21.00
CA GLN A 355 -7.55 22.60 19.56
C GLN A 355 -6.26 22.49 18.73
N LEU A 356 -5.15 23.02 19.21
CA LEU A 356 -3.86 22.92 18.53
C LEU A 356 -3.40 21.46 18.39
N ILE A 357 -3.49 20.67 19.47
CA ILE A 357 -3.16 19.25 19.45
C ILE A 357 -4.05 18.45 18.48
N VAL A 358 -5.32 18.80 18.36
CA VAL A 358 -6.24 18.15 17.40
C VAL A 358 -5.97 18.63 15.97
N LYS A 359 -5.84 19.94 15.74
CA LYS A 359 -5.59 20.50 14.40
C LYS A 359 -4.23 20.07 13.83
N SER A 360 -3.22 19.86 14.69
CA SER A 360 -1.91 19.33 14.29
C SER A 360 -1.87 17.80 14.04
N GLY A 361 -3.02 17.12 14.17
CA GLY A 361 -3.11 15.68 13.96
C GLY A 361 -2.55 14.82 15.09
N LEU A 362 -2.09 15.41 16.18
CA LEU A 362 -1.52 14.69 17.32
C LEU A 362 -2.57 13.98 18.18
N ALA A 363 -3.84 14.38 18.09
CA ALA A 363 -4.97 13.69 18.69
C ALA A 363 -6.18 13.67 17.76
N LYS A 364 -7.01 12.62 17.87
CA LYS A 364 -8.21 12.43 17.02
C LYS A 364 -9.40 13.27 17.45
N SER A 365 -9.43 13.71 18.70
CA SER A 365 -10.53 14.46 19.29
C SER A 365 -10.06 15.29 20.48
N GLY A 366 -10.87 16.28 20.87
CA GLY A 366 -10.61 17.07 22.08
C GLY A 366 -10.57 16.21 23.36
N LYS A 367 -11.31 15.08 23.39
CA LYS A 367 -11.25 14.12 24.51
C LYS A 367 -9.89 13.43 24.57
N ASP A 368 -9.36 13.00 23.42
CA ASP A 368 -8.04 12.37 23.33
C ASP A 368 -6.92 13.36 23.67
N ALA A 369 -7.00 14.59 23.20
CA ALA A 369 -6.04 15.64 23.52
C ALA A 369 -6.01 15.93 25.05
N LYS A 370 -7.18 16.06 25.69
CA LYS A 370 -7.27 16.24 27.14
C LYS A 370 -6.69 15.06 27.90
N ARG A 371 -6.94 13.83 27.45
CA ARG A 371 -6.36 12.63 28.05
C ARG A 371 -4.83 12.64 27.95
N LEU A 372 -4.27 12.95 26.76
CA LEU A 372 -2.82 13.07 26.56
C LEU A 372 -2.17 14.07 27.52
N ILE A 373 -2.82 15.24 27.73
CA ILE A 373 -2.33 16.25 28.68
C ILE A 373 -2.37 15.71 30.11
N ASN A 374 -3.51 15.13 30.54
CA ASN A 374 -3.68 14.63 31.90
C ASN A 374 -2.74 13.44 32.24
N GLU A 375 -2.34 12.67 31.23
CA GLU A 375 -1.39 11.56 31.36
C GLU A 375 0.08 11.99 31.20
N ASN A 376 0.37 13.31 31.17
CA ASN A 376 1.70 13.89 30.86
C ASN A 376 2.30 13.41 29.55
N GLY A 377 1.45 12.99 28.62
CA GLY A 377 1.85 12.52 27.28
C GLY A 377 1.96 13.63 26.24
N ALA A 378 1.47 14.85 26.52
CA ALA A 378 1.59 16.00 25.65
C ALA A 378 2.68 16.95 26.12
N LYS A 379 3.44 17.52 25.16
CA LYS A 379 4.48 18.54 25.43
C LYS A 379 4.37 19.69 24.45
N MET A 380 4.77 20.87 24.90
CA MET A 380 4.97 22.07 24.10
C MET A 380 6.41 22.55 24.31
N ASN A 381 7.17 22.66 23.21
CA ASN A 381 8.61 22.99 23.24
C ASN A 381 9.39 22.12 24.24
N ASP A 382 9.09 20.82 24.25
CA ASP A 382 9.66 19.77 25.10
C ASP A 382 9.28 19.83 26.60
N GLU A 383 8.54 20.83 27.03
CA GLU A 383 7.97 20.92 28.37
C GLU A 383 6.61 20.21 28.45
N ALA A 384 6.39 19.47 29.54
CA ALA A 384 5.13 18.75 29.73
C ALA A 384 3.97 19.72 29.90
N LEU A 385 2.88 19.47 29.17
CA LEU A 385 1.63 20.21 29.34
C LEU A 385 0.82 19.58 30.49
N ASP A 386 0.48 20.37 31.46
CA ASP A 386 -0.33 19.99 32.65
C ASP A 386 -1.70 20.66 32.67
N ASN A 387 -1.93 21.68 31.82
CA ASN A 387 -3.15 22.47 31.80
C ASN A 387 -3.89 22.34 30.46
N ALA A 388 -4.95 21.54 30.42
CA ALA A 388 -5.81 21.39 29.24
C ALA A 388 -6.66 22.66 28.92
N GLY A 389 -6.70 23.65 29.84
CA GLY A 389 -7.36 24.91 29.65
C GLY A 389 -6.46 26.02 29.12
N LEU A 390 -5.20 25.75 28.81
CA LEU A 390 -4.24 26.71 28.27
C LEU A 390 -4.76 27.32 26.97
N LEU A 391 -4.80 28.66 26.91
CA LEU A 391 -5.13 29.45 25.73
C LEU A 391 -3.86 30.15 25.26
N LEU A 392 -3.56 30.05 23.97
CA LEU A 392 -2.43 30.72 23.33
C LEU A 392 -2.95 31.86 22.48
N GLN A 393 -2.32 33.05 22.63
CA GLN A 393 -2.60 34.24 21.84
C GLN A 393 -1.68 34.26 20.59
N ALA A 394 -1.99 35.10 19.62
CA ALA A 394 -1.14 35.27 18.45
C ALA A 394 0.30 35.68 18.83
N SER A 395 0.49 36.42 19.93
CA SER A 395 1.80 36.76 20.47
C SER A 395 2.63 35.56 20.94
N ASP A 396 1.98 34.48 21.35
CA ASP A 396 2.64 33.26 21.83
C ASP A 396 3.06 32.35 20.66
N LEU A 397 2.58 32.66 19.46
CA LEU A 397 2.82 31.92 18.21
C LEU A 397 3.75 32.68 17.25
N THR A 398 4.46 33.70 17.70
CA THR A 398 5.42 34.47 16.88
C THR A 398 6.61 33.61 16.45
N ASP A 399 7.04 32.69 17.31
CA ASP A 399 8.00 31.64 16.99
C ASP A 399 7.29 30.32 16.76
N ALA A 400 7.89 29.44 15.95
CA ALA A 400 7.35 28.13 15.74
C ALA A 400 7.28 27.33 17.06
N ILE A 401 6.11 26.77 17.36
CA ILE A 401 5.89 25.93 18.53
C ILE A 401 5.95 24.47 18.14
N LYS A 402 6.79 23.69 18.83
CA LYS A 402 6.81 22.24 18.72
C LYS A 402 5.80 21.61 19.68
N LEU A 403 4.82 20.89 19.14
CA LEU A 403 3.92 20.05 19.93
C LEU A 403 4.35 18.59 19.82
N SER A 404 4.21 17.84 20.91
CA SER A 404 4.55 16.42 20.95
C SER A 404 3.44 15.61 21.64
N ALA A 405 3.17 14.39 21.13
CA ALA A 405 2.28 13.42 21.73
C ALA A 405 3.01 12.09 21.94
N GLY A 406 3.45 11.86 23.20
CA GLY A 406 4.36 10.80 23.55
C GLY A 406 5.78 11.05 23.02
N LYS A 407 6.54 9.96 22.81
CA LYS A 407 7.95 10.03 22.40
C LYS A 407 8.15 10.02 20.87
N LYS A 408 7.09 9.85 20.08
CA LYS A 408 7.22 9.51 18.66
C LYS A 408 6.44 10.41 17.70
N ARG A 409 5.50 11.20 18.19
CA ARG A 409 4.66 12.06 17.36
C ARG A 409 4.93 13.52 17.70
N HIS A 410 5.31 14.28 16.68
CA HIS A 410 5.68 15.68 16.80
C HIS A 410 5.05 16.47 15.65
N ALA A 411 4.73 17.73 15.90
CA ALA A 411 4.27 18.66 14.88
C ALA A 411 4.76 20.07 15.22
N LEU A 412 4.96 20.90 14.21
CA LEU A 412 5.20 22.33 14.35
C LEU A 412 3.87 23.09 14.18
N VAL A 413 3.72 24.15 14.92
CA VAL A 413 2.65 25.14 14.75
C VAL A 413 3.31 26.46 14.45
N ILE A 414 2.93 27.09 13.34
CA ILE A 414 3.43 28.39 12.91
C ILE A 414 2.27 29.31 12.60
N LEU A 415 2.42 30.58 12.93
CA LEU A 415 1.49 31.64 12.53
C LEU A 415 1.98 32.18 11.18
N GLU A 416 1.12 32.11 10.15
CA GLU A 416 1.38 32.80 8.88
C GLU A 416 1.03 34.26 9.02
N GLY A 417 2.00 35.11 8.71
CA GLY A 417 1.87 36.57 8.78
C GLY A 417 0.95 37.17 7.70
#